data_88b80b5437ce58de1185dbd44061af34
#
_entry.id   88b80b5437ce58de1185dbd44061af34
#
_cell.length_a   1.000
_cell.length_b   1.000
_cell.length_c   1.000
_cell.angle_alpha   90.00
_cell.angle_beta   90.00
_cell.angle_gamma   90.00
#
_symmetry.space_group_name_H-M   'P 1'
#
loop_
_entity.id
_entity.type
_entity.pdbx_description
1 polymer ?
#
loop_
_entity_poly.entity_id
_entity_poly.type
_entity_poly.pdbx_seq_one_letter_code
_entity_poly.pdbx_strand_id
1 'polypeptide(L)'
;MKRLLPLALFLAVATAAFGQAPQPPEVAAKSFLVLDLTSNQTLAERDADASADPASLTKLMSAYVVFTAIKDKKLALDQKLPVSKRAWDERKAGGSLMFIDTTMTPTVDELLRGEIVQSGNDAAVVLAEAVGGTLDQFVAMMNRQAAAFGLKNSTFKNVTGLTETGHRSTARDLAVVATHIIRDYPEFFAYYSIKDYKYNNIAQPNRNLLLRRDPTVDGMKTGYTEAAGYCLIATAQREFPNLGANGSGPGKRRILTVVLNTTSMQARANESQMLLNWGFQAFDTMRLFDEAKPIVTPEVWKGKEKLAKLGAAGGLFVTVPKGEGGKLRTKVERTDPLVAPLLKGQRVGTIKVSTASGAAVLDVPLVVLEPVEQAGILGRAWDALRLWIK
;
A
#
# COMPACT_ATOMS: atom_id res chain seq x y z
N MET A 1 -23.75 -28.70 -70.69
CA MET A 1 -22.69 -28.47 -69.70
C MET A 1 -23.12 -27.34 -68.77
N LYS A 2 -23.69 -27.67 -67.61
CA LYS A 2 -24.08 -26.68 -66.60
C LYS A 2 -22.95 -26.60 -65.56
N ARG A 3 -22.30 -25.42 -65.44
CA ARG A 3 -21.24 -25.15 -64.46
C ARG A 3 -21.92 -24.77 -63.13
N LEU A 4 -21.72 -25.59 -62.10
CA LEU A 4 -22.04 -25.28 -60.69
C LEU A 4 -20.92 -24.44 -60.07
N LEU A 5 -21.23 -23.21 -59.64
CA LEU A 5 -20.33 -22.39 -58.79
C LEU A 5 -20.46 -22.88 -57.35
N PRO A 6 -19.36 -23.08 -56.62
CA PRO A 6 -19.45 -23.37 -55.18
C PRO A 6 -19.68 -22.05 -54.41
N LEU A 7 -20.75 -22.03 -53.61
CA LEU A 7 -21.07 -20.96 -52.68
C LEU A 7 -20.12 -21.10 -51.45
N ALA A 8 -19.11 -20.25 -51.38
CA ALA A 8 -18.21 -20.18 -50.20
C ALA A 8 -18.95 -19.51 -49.04
N LEU A 9 -19.29 -20.29 -48.04
CA LEU A 9 -19.86 -19.81 -46.79
C LEU A 9 -18.76 -19.19 -45.92
N PHE A 10 -18.69 -17.86 -45.89
CA PHE A 10 -17.82 -17.13 -44.95
C PHE A 10 -18.41 -17.24 -43.54
N LEU A 11 -17.84 -18.11 -42.70
CA LEU A 11 -18.08 -18.14 -41.27
C LEU A 11 -17.37 -16.94 -40.66
N ALA A 12 -18.11 -15.88 -40.35
CA ALA A 12 -17.62 -14.76 -39.53
C ALA A 12 -17.45 -15.28 -38.11
N VAL A 13 -16.22 -15.61 -37.73
CA VAL A 13 -15.87 -15.83 -36.32
C VAL A 13 -15.90 -14.47 -35.63
N ALA A 14 -16.99 -14.19 -34.92
CA ALA A 14 -17.05 -13.06 -33.99
C ALA A 14 -16.07 -13.36 -32.86
N THR A 15 -14.86 -12.83 -32.96
CA THR A 15 -13.94 -12.76 -31.83
C THR A 15 -14.59 -11.86 -30.80
N ALA A 16 -15.07 -12.47 -29.68
CA ALA A 16 -15.49 -11.72 -28.52
C ALA A 16 -14.33 -10.81 -28.12
N ALA A 17 -14.51 -9.50 -28.29
CA ALA A 17 -13.56 -8.52 -27.80
C ALA A 17 -13.58 -8.61 -26.26
N PHE A 18 -12.71 -9.40 -25.68
CA PHE A 18 -12.37 -9.29 -24.27
C PHE A 18 -11.89 -7.86 -24.08
N GLY A 19 -12.58 -7.08 -23.24
CA GLY A 19 -12.16 -5.72 -22.93
C GLY A 19 -10.70 -5.78 -22.49
N GLN A 20 -9.82 -5.28 -23.34
CA GLN A 20 -8.38 -5.25 -23.06
C GLN A 20 -8.18 -4.35 -21.85
N ALA A 21 -7.42 -4.83 -20.86
CA ALA A 21 -7.12 -4.01 -19.68
C ALA A 21 -6.54 -2.65 -20.13
N PRO A 22 -6.96 -1.53 -19.51
CA PRO A 22 -6.46 -0.22 -19.88
C PRO A 22 -4.92 -0.22 -19.87
N GLN A 23 -4.31 0.18 -20.99
CA GLN A 23 -2.86 0.27 -21.05
C GLN A 23 -2.37 1.50 -20.31
N PRO A 24 -1.33 1.40 -19.45
CA PRO A 24 -0.73 2.56 -18.81
C PRO A 24 -0.06 3.46 -19.84
N PRO A 25 0.07 4.77 -19.57
CA PRO A 25 0.82 5.66 -20.42
C PRO A 25 2.28 5.25 -20.48
N GLU A 26 2.93 5.51 -21.62
CA GLU A 26 4.37 5.33 -21.75
C GLU A 26 5.11 6.30 -20.82
N VAL A 27 5.99 5.77 -19.98
CA VAL A 27 6.86 6.51 -19.07
C VAL A 27 8.30 6.04 -19.24
N ALA A 28 9.25 6.96 -19.08
CA ALA A 28 10.67 6.66 -19.24
C ALA A 28 11.31 6.00 -17.99
N ALA A 29 10.59 5.95 -16.87
CA ALA A 29 11.05 5.27 -15.66
C ALA A 29 11.50 3.84 -15.96
N LYS A 30 12.60 3.39 -15.37
CA LYS A 30 13.07 2.01 -15.54
C LYS A 30 12.10 1.00 -14.93
N SER A 31 11.58 1.30 -13.74
CA SER A 31 10.52 0.51 -13.14
C SER A 31 9.45 1.39 -12.50
N PHE A 32 8.20 0.90 -12.50
CA PHE A 32 7.10 1.57 -11.83
C PHE A 32 6.06 0.59 -11.30
N LEU A 33 5.27 1.05 -10.34
CA LEU A 33 4.07 0.40 -9.82
C LEU A 33 2.96 1.43 -9.64
N VAL A 34 1.73 1.08 -10.05
CA VAL A 34 0.49 1.84 -9.75
C VAL A 34 -0.41 0.95 -8.91
N LEU A 35 -0.68 1.37 -7.69
CA LEU A 35 -1.46 0.63 -6.70
C LEU A 35 -2.69 1.43 -6.29
N ASP A 36 -3.87 0.84 -6.43
CA ASP A 36 -5.09 1.35 -5.81
C ASP A 36 -5.13 0.89 -4.35
N LEU A 37 -4.87 1.80 -3.42
CA LEU A 37 -4.88 1.50 -1.98
C LEU A 37 -6.28 1.28 -1.42
N THR A 38 -7.32 1.74 -2.11
CA THR A 38 -8.71 1.56 -1.68
C THR A 38 -9.16 0.11 -1.84
N SER A 39 -8.80 -0.52 -2.96
CA SER A 39 -9.09 -1.94 -3.24
C SER A 39 -7.90 -2.86 -3.01
N ASN A 40 -6.73 -2.31 -2.74
CA ASN A 40 -5.44 -3.02 -2.63
C ASN A 40 -5.09 -3.81 -3.91
N GLN A 41 -5.41 -3.25 -5.10
CA GLN A 41 -5.14 -3.88 -6.39
C GLN A 41 -4.06 -3.15 -7.16
N THR A 42 -3.09 -3.89 -7.71
CA THR A 42 -2.13 -3.36 -8.69
C THR A 42 -2.85 -3.09 -10.00
N LEU A 43 -2.80 -1.84 -10.48
CA LEU A 43 -3.43 -1.42 -11.73
C LEU A 43 -2.49 -1.56 -12.92
N ALA A 44 -1.22 -1.27 -12.73
CA ALA A 44 -0.15 -1.46 -13.71
C ALA A 44 1.21 -1.53 -13.02
N GLU A 45 2.13 -2.21 -13.68
CA GLU A 45 3.51 -2.29 -13.23
C GLU A 45 4.45 -2.57 -14.41
N ARG A 46 5.70 -2.18 -14.24
CA ARG A 46 6.81 -2.54 -15.12
C ARG A 46 8.04 -2.77 -14.25
N ASP A 47 8.65 -3.95 -14.34
CA ASP A 47 9.84 -4.34 -13.59
C ASP A 47 9.73 -4.04 -12.08
N ALA A 48 8.51 -4.20 -11.51
CA ALA A 48 8.20 -3.79 -10.13
C ALA A 48 8.99 -4.58 -9.07
N ASP A 49 9.48 -5.77 -9.41
CA ASP A 49 10.31 -6.63 -8.56
C ASP A 49 11.80 -6.56 -8.90
N ALA A 50 12.19 -5.76 -9.90
CA ALA A 50 13.58 -5.56 -10.24
C ALA A 50 14.34 -4.84 -9.12
N SER A 51 15.54 -5.32 -8.81
CA SER A 51 16.40 -4.71 -7.79
C SER A 51 16.85 -3.32 -8.21
N ALA A 52 16.72 -2.35 -7.30
CA ALA A 52 17.11 -0.96 -7.48
C ALA A 52 17.75 -0.39 -6.21
N ASP A 53 18.61 0.60 -6.40
CA ASP A 53 19.07 1.46 -5.31
C ASP A 53 17.88 2.32 -4.85
N PRO A 54 17.45 2.24 -3.58
CA PRO A 54 16.29 2.98 -3.12
C PRO A 54 16.55 4.48 -2.92
N ALA A 55 17.81 4.90 -2.86
CA ALA A 55 18.19 6.25 -2.46
C ALA A 55 17.45 6.68 -1.18
N SER A 56 17.06 7.94 -1.05
CA SER A 56 16.32 8.43 0.12
C SER A 56 14.90 7.89 0.27
N LEU A 57 14.41 6.99 -0.59
CA LEU A 57 13.19 6.24 -0.31
C LEU A 57 13.39 5.28 0.88
N THR A 58 14.63 4.92 1.19
CA THR A 58 15.05 4.24 2.42
C THR A 58 14.46 4.87 3.67
N LYS A 59 14.34 6.21 3.70
CA LYS A 59 13.82 6.98 4.84
C LYS A 59 12.33 6.71 5.13
N LEU A 60 11.61 6.04 4.25
CA LEU A 60 10.29 5.52 4.59
C LEU A 60 10.39 4.42 5.66
N MET A 61 11.36 3.52 5.52
CA MET A 61 11.56 2.47 6.52
C MET A 61 12.17 3.03 7.81
N SER A 62 13.14 3.97 7.73
CA SER A 62 13.68 4.60 8.94
C SER A 62 12.60 5.38 9.69
N ALA A 63 11.80 6.19 9.00
CA ALA A 63 10.67 6.91 9.62
C ALA A 63 9.64 5.95 10.23
N TYR A 64 9.31 4.84 9.55
CA TYR A 64 8.38 3.83 10.10
C TYR A 64 8.86 3.27 11.44
N VAL A 65 10.15 2.94 11.56
CA VAL A 65 10.74 2.45 12.83
C VAL A 65 10.68 3.53 13.91
N VAL A 66 10.92 4.80 13.56
CA VAL A 66 10.79 5.93 14.49
C VAL A 66 9.34 6.12 14.92
N PHE A 67 8.38 6.07 14.01
CA PHE A 67 6.94 6.16 14.34
C PHE A 67 6.51 5.04 15.28
N THR A 68 7.03 3.82 15.08
CA THR A 68 6.79 2.70 15.99
C THR A 68 7.32 3.01 17.38
N ALA A 69 8.53 3.56 17.51
CA ALA A 69 9.11 3.94 18.81
C ALA A 69 8.28 5.03 19.52
N ILE A 70 7.73 5.99 18.78
CA ILE A 70 6.84 7.02 19.34
C ILE A 70 5.51 6.40 19.80
N LYS A 71 4.92 5.53 18.97
CA LYS A 71 3.68 4.82 19.31
C LYS A 71 3.84 3.97 20.58
N ASP A 72 4.99 3.31 20.72
CA ASP A 72 5.39 2.52 21.89
C ASP A 72 5.78 3.38 23.10
N LYS A 73 5.73 4.71 23.01
CA LYS A 73 6.13 5.68 24.06
C LYS A 73 7.59 5.56 24.47
N LYS A 74 8.45 5.05 23.60
CA LYS A 74 9.92 5.00 23.78
C LYS A 74 10.59 6.31 23.39
N LEU A 75 9.89 7.14 22.61
CA LEU A 75 10.33 8.44 22.14
C LEU A 75 9.12 9.39 22.16
N ALA A 76 9.31 10.67 22.53
CA ALA A 76 8.25 11.67 22.53
C ALA A 76 8.55 12.77 21.50
N LEU A 77 7.50 13.32 20.85
CA LEU A 77 7.67 14.33 19.78
C LEU A 77 8.35 15.61 20.26
N ASP A 78 8.13 16.01 21.50
CA ASP A 78 8.71 17.20 22.15
C ASP A 78 10.08 16.92 22.78
N GLN A 79 10.52 15.67 22.81
CA GLN A 79 11.82 15.28 23.35
C GLN A 79 12.93 15.91 22.52
N LYS A 80 13.84 16.63 23.18
CA LYS A 80 15.05 17.21 22.58
C LYS A 80 16.16 16.17 22.49
N LEU A 81 16.82 16.09 21.36
CA LEU A 81 17.88 15.13 21.10
C LEU A 81 19.19 15.86 20.82
N PRO A 82 20.33 15.44 21.42
CA PRO A 82 21.63 16.00 21.07
C PRO A 82 22.04 15.55 19.66
N VAL A 83 22.67 16.43 18.92
CA VAL A 83 23.24 16.11 17.61
C VAL A 83 24.63 15.52 17.81
N SER A 84 24.80 14.24 17.45
CA SER A 84 26.09 13.57 17.54
C SER A 84 27.08 14.07 16.48
N LYS A 85 28.38 13.83 16.74
CA LYS A 85 29.39 14.07 15.70
C LYS A 85 29.16 13.25 14.45
N ARG A 86 28.64 12.03 14.58
CA ARG A 86 28.30 11.16 13.45
C ARG A 86 27.19 11.76 12.59
N ALA A 87 26.12 12.27 13.20
CA ALA A 87 25.05 12.97 12.48
C ALA A 87 25.57 14.24 11.78
N TRP A 88 26.40 15.02 12.47
CA TRP A 88 27.00 16.21 11.92
C TRP A 88 27.98 15.92 10.76
N ASP A 89 28.67 14.78 10.76
CA ASP A 89 29.60 14.38 9.70
C ASP A 89 28.87 13.95 8.40
N GLU A 90 27.53 13.76 8.39
CA GLU A 90 26.72 13.50 7.18
C GLU A 90 26.93 14.56 6.09
N ARG A 91 27.28 15.80 6.46
CA ARG A 91 27.62 16.84 5.48
C ARG A 91 28.84 16.52 4.61
N LYS A 92 29.70 15.59 5.03
CA LYS A 92 30.88 15.14 4.27
C LYS A 92 30.54 14.04 3.28
N ALA A 93 29.48 13.29 3.55
CA ALA A 93 29.03 12.16 2.72
C ALA A 93 28.23 12.59 1.50
N GLY A 94 27.86 13.87 1.40
CA GLY A 94 26.96 14.38 0.37
C GLY A 94 25.50 14.08 0.68
N GLY A 95 24.59 14.53 -0.19
CA GLY A 95 23.17 14.35 -0.02
C GLY A 95 22.47 15.52 0.68
N SER A 96 21.23 15.26 1.14
CA SER A 96 20.39 16.29 1.73
C SER A 96 20.62 16.43 3.23
N LEU A 97 20.57 17.66 3.74
CA LEU A 97 20.76 17.96 5.14
C LEU A 97 19.61 18.81 5.68
N MET A 98 19.28 18.65 6.94
CA MET A 98 18.47 19.59 7.73
C MET A 98 19.32 20.78 8.22
N PHE A 99 20.66 20.68 8.12
CA PHE A 99 21.66 21.65 8.55
C PHE A 99 21.72 21.86 10.07
N ILE A 100 21.72 20.76 10.80
CA ILE A 100 21.93 20.72 12.25
C ILE A 100 23.43 20.55 12.58
N ASP A 101 23.83 21.01 13.75
CA ASP A 101 25.21 20.88 14.27
C ASP A 101 25.23 20.42 15.73
N THR A 102 26.42 20.11 16.24
CA THR A 102 26.62 19.52 17.58
C THR A 102 26.28 20.45 18.74
N THR A 103 25.96 21.71 18.49
CA THR A 103 25.53 22.68 19.52
C THR A 103 24.00 22.76 19.65
N MET A 104 23.30 22.12 18.70
CA MET A 104 21.83 22.14 18.61
C MET A 104 21.20 20.93 19.33
N THR A 105 19.97 21.14 19.81
CA THR A 105 19.17 20.09 20.43
C THR A 105 17.74 20.12 19.86
N PRO A 106 17.55 19.74 18.57
CA PRO A 106 16.23 19.74 17.96
C PRO A 106 15.31 18.73 18.64
N THR A 107 14.01 19.00 18.59
CA THR A 107 12.99 18.05 19.03
C THR A 107 12.81 16.90 18.00
N VAL A 108 12.23 15.81 18.43
CA VAL A 108 11.88 14.68 17.55
C VAL A 108 10.95 15.14 16.42
N ASP A 109 9.97 16.01 16.70
CA ASP A 109 9.07 16.58 15.67
C ASP A 109 9.85 17.37 14.62
N GLU A 110 10.79 18.22 15.05
CA GLU A 110 11.64 19.00 14.14
C GLU A 110 12.52 18.10 13.28
N LEU A 111 13.11 17.05 13.86
CA LEU A 111 13.92 16.07 13.15
C LEU A 111 13.11 15.28 12.13
N LEU A 112 11.89 14.84 12.47
CA LEU A 112 10.98 14.16 11.54
C LEU A 112 10.63 15.07 10.35
N ARG A 113 10.34 16.35 10.58
CA ARG A 113 10.12 17.33 9.49
C ARG A 113 11.36 17.47 8.63
N GLY A 114 12.55 17.56 9.23
CA GLY A 114 13.82 17.64 8.52
C GLY A 114 14.09 16.38 7.67
N GLU A 115 13.86 15.19 8.22
CA GLU A 115 14.02 13.91 7.52
C GLU A 115 13.02 13.75 6.36
N ILE A 116 11.77 14.09 6.57
CA ILE A 116 10.70 13.84 5.61
C ILE A 116 10.64 14.90 4.52
N VAL A 117 10.60 16.19 4.90
CA VAL A 117 10.41 17.32 3.95
C VAL A 117 11.67 17.57 3.15
N GLN A 118 12.80 17.80 3.84
CA GLN A 118 14.09 18.09 3.21
C GLN A 118 14.86 16.84 2.85
N SER A 119 14.48 15.68 3.40
CA SER A 119 15.24 14.43 3.26
C SER A 119 16.61 14.47 3.99
N GLY A 120 16.68 15.18 5.13
CA GLY A 120 17.91 15.40 5.90
C GLY A 120 18.54 14.09 6.37
N ASN A 121 19.77 13.83 5.94
CA ASN A 121 20.54 12.66 6.38
C ASN A 121 20.98 12.82 7.85
N ASP A 122 21.38 14.02 8.24
CA ASP A 122 21.74 14.39 9.60
C ASP A 122 20.58 14.13 10.58
N ALA A 123 19.37 14.55 10.22
CA ALA A 123 18.16 14.30 11.02
C ALA A 123 17.85 12.80 11.14
N ALA A 124 17.95 12.05 10.04
CA ALA A 124 17.74 10.60 10.03
C ALA A 124 18.73 9.88 10.95
N VAL A 125 19.99 10.30 10.98
CA VAL A 125 21.02 9.72 11.87
C VAL A 125 20.71 10.01 13.33
N VAL A 126 20.33 11.23 13.70
CA VAL A 126 19.97 11.58 15.11
C VAL A 126 18.79 10.74 15.57
N LEU A 127 17.74 10.61 14.75
CA LEU A 127 16.56 9.80 15.08
C LEU A 127 16.93 8.31 15.22
N ALA A 128 17.77 7.80 14.33
CA ALA A 128 18.22 6.41 14.36
C ALA A 128 19.06 6.10 15.62
N GLU A 129 19.96 6.99 16.01
CA GLU A 129 20.74 6.84 17.24
C GLU A 129 19.85 6.89 18.49
N ALA A 130 18.84 7.78 18.52
CA ALA A 130 17.91 7.89 19.64
C ALA A 130 17.07 6.64 19.83
N VAL A 131 16.68 5.96 18.76
CA VAL A 131 15.83 4.76 18.81
C VAL A 131 16.65 3.48 18.93
N GLY A 132 17.73 3.37 18.18
CA GLY A 132 18.55 2.17 18.08
C GLY A 132 19.76 2.12 19.03
N GLY A 133 20.14 3.26 19.61
CA GLY A 133 21.40 3.41 20.35
C GLY A 133 22.61 3.50 19.40
N THR A 134 22.69 2.64 18.40
CA THR A 134 23.69 2.69 17.31
C THR A 134 23.01 2.56 15.94
N LEU A 135 23.69 3.04 14.88
CA LEU A 135 23.16 2.90 13.52
C LEU A 135 23.03 1.45 13.10
N ASP A 136 23.97 0.57 13.49
CA ASP A 136 23.91 -0.86 13.17
C ASP A 136 22.70 -1.53 13.81
N GLN A 137 22.40 -1.23 15.07
CA GLN A 137 21.21 -1.72 15.75
C GLN A 137 19.93 -1.20 15.09
N PHE A 138 19.90 0.07 14.70
CA PHE A 138 18.76 0.63 14.00
C PHE A 138 18.56 -0.01 12.62
N VAL A 139 19.61 -0.20 11.84
CA VAL A 139 19.57 -0.92 10.55
C VAL A 139 19.07 -2.36 10.75
N ALA A 140 19.49 -3.04 11.83
CA ALA A 140 18.93 -4.34 12.17
C ALA A 140 17.42 -4.28 12.48
N MET A 141 16.94 -3.17 13.13
CA MET A 141 15.49 -2.95 13.33
C MET A 141 14.77 -2.75 11.99
N MET A 142 15.32 -1.95 11.06
CA MET A 142 14.76 -1.75 9.72
C MET A 142 14.63 -3.10 8.97
N ASN A 143 15.65 -3.96 9.01
CA ASN A 143 15.60 -5.26 8.33
C ASN A 143 14.64 -6.25 9.01
N ARG A 144 14.51 -6.22 10.34
CA ARG A 144 13.45 -6.98 11.04
C ARG A 144 12.06 -6.53 10.62
N GLN A 145 11.86 -5.21 10.49
CA GLN A 145 10.58 -4.66 10.04
C GLN A 145 10.30 -5.03 8.57
N ALA A 146 11.33 -5.01 7.71
CA ALA A 146 11.23 -5.48 6.33
C ALA A 146 10.77 -6.95 6.25
N ALA A 147 11.34 -7.82 7.08
CA ALA A 147 10.92 -9.22 7.18
C ALA A 147 9.47 -9.35 7.69
N ALA A 148 9.07 -8.56 8.69
CA ALA A 148 7.70 -8.54 9.21
C ALA A 148 6.67 -8.09 8.16
N PHE A 149 7.05 -7.19 7.26
CA PHE A 149 6.23 -6.76 6.11
C PHE A 149 6.24 -7.75 4.95
N GLY A 150 7.07 -8.78 5.02
CA GLY A 150 7.23 -9.75 3.94
C GLY A 150 7.98 -9.20 2.71
N LEU A 151 8.83 -8.19 2.89
CA LEU A 151 9.65 -7.65 1.80
C LEU A 151 10.67 -8.69 1.37
N LYS A 152 10.54 -9.16 0.14
CA LYS A 152 11.36 -10.29 -0.35
C LYS A 152 12.69 -9.86 -0.95
N ASN A 153 12.73 -8.63 -1.49
CA ASN A 153 13.83 -8.16 -2.31
C ASN A 153 14.50 -6.89 -1.75
N SER A 154 14.24 -6.57 -0.47
CA SER A 154 14.82 -5.40 0.20
C SER A 154 15.85 -5.80 1.25
N THR A 155 16.94 -5.06 1.29
CA THR A 155 17.97 -5.14 2.33
C THR A 155 18.47 -3.73 2.61
N PHE A 156 18.34 -3.28 3.85
CA PHE A 156 18.85 -1.97 4.28
C PHE A 156 20.23 -2.12 4.90
N LYS A 157 21.16 -1.23 4.52
CA LYS A 157 22.53 -1.16 5.03
C LYS A 157 22.81 0.12 5.82
N ASN A 158 22.06 1.18 5.52
CA ASN A 158 22.12 2.45 6.23
C ASN A 158 20.74 3.09 6.35
N VAL A 159 20.66 4.17 7.11
CA VAL A 159 19.41 4.87 7.43
C VAL A 159 19.05 5.98 6.44
N THR A 160 19.98 6.36 5.58
CA THR A 160 19.87 7.55 4.71
C THR A 160 19.55 7.23 3.27
N GLY A 161 19.92 6.03 2.81
CA GLY A 161 19.79 5.59 1.43
C GLY A 161 20.95 6.03 0.53
N LEU A 162 22.09 6.38 1.08
CA LEU A 162 23.32 6.52 0.30
C LEU A 162 23.70 5.16 -0.28
N THR A 163 24.25 5.17 -1.49
CA THR A 163 24.64 3.96 -2.21
C THR A 163 25.67 3.16 -1.42
N GLU A 164 25.35 1.90 -1.17
CA GLU A 164 26.20 0.96 -0.42
C GLU A 164 25.97 -0.47 -0.95
N THR A 165 27.03 -1.26 -1.00
CA THR A 165 26.96 -2.63 -1.50
C THR A 165 25.91 -3.46 -0.74
N GLY A 166 24.92 -3.97 -1.47
CA GLY A 166 23.82 -4.76 -0.91
C GLY A 166 22.68 -3.94 -0.31
N HIS A 167 22.73 -2.58 -0.36
CA HIS A 167 21.60 -1.71 -0.05
C HIS A 167 20.66 -1.67 -1.25
N ARG A 168 19.50 -2.33 -1.16
CA ARG A 168 18.60 -2.50 -2.30
C ARG A 168 17.14 -2.61 -1.88
N SER A 169 16.26 -2.30 -2.82
CA SER A 169 14.82 -2.51 -2.70
C SER A 169 14.19 -2.70 -4.08
N THR A 170 12.86 -2.73 -4.17
CA THR A 170 12.10 -2.80 -5.41
C THR A 170 10.92 -1.83 -5.36
N ALA A 171 10.32 -1.52 -6.50
CA ALA A 171 9.12 -0.67 -6.53
C ALA A 171 7.97 -1.28 -5.71
N ARG A 172 7.81 -2.60 -5.78
CA ARG A 172 6.79 -3.32 -4.99
C ARG A 172 7.05 -3.26 -3.50
N ASP A 173 8.25 -3.58 -3.06
CA ASP A 173 8.59 -3.56 -1.63
C ASP A 173 8.45 -2.15 -1.04
N LEU A 174 8.88 -1.12 -1.78
CA LEU A 174 8.71 0.28 -1.38
C LEU A 174 7.24 0.71 -1.30
N ALA A 175 6.38 0.21 -2.21
CA ALA A 175 4.94 0.44 -2.12
C ALA A 175 4.33 -0.20 -0.87
N VAL A 176 4.81 -1.37 -0.45
CA VAL A 176 4.38 -2.01 0.81
C VAL A 176 4.74 -1.13 2.01
N VAL A 177 5.98 -0.63 2.10
CA VAL A 177 6.39 0.27 3.19
C VAL A 177 5.54 1.53 3.22
N ALA A 178 5.33 2.16 2.05
CA ALA A 178 4.49 3.36 1.93
C ALA A 178 3.05 3.11 2.38
N THR A 179 2.48 1.97 1.99
CA THR A 179 1.13 1.54 2.39
C THR A 179 1.01 1.37 3.90
N HIS A 180 2.01 0.76 4.53
CA HIS A 180 2.05 0.61 5.98
C HIS A 180 2.10 1.95 6.70
N ILE A 181 2.90 2.93 6.24
CA ILE A 181 2.93 4.27 6.84
C ILE A 181 1.54 4.91 6.76
N ILE A 182 0.90 4.88 5.60
CA ILE A 182 -0.42 5.50 5.39
C ILE A 182 -1.48 4.88 6.29
N ARG A 183 -1.45 3.55 6.47
CA ARG A 183 -2.45 2.79 7.22
C ARG A 183 -2.21 2.80 8.72
N ASP A 184 -0.96 2.56 9.13
CA ASP A 184 -0.62 2.27 10.52
C ASP A 184 -0.34 3.56 11.32
N TYR A 185 0.05 4.64 10.61
CA TYR A 185 0.44 5.94 11.19
C TYR A 185 -0.13 7.13 10.40
N PRO A 186 -1.48 7.24 10.26
CA PRO A 186 -2.11 8.33 9.51
C PRO A 186 -1.77 9.71 10.07
N GLU A 187 -1.53 9.83 11.38
CA GLU A 187 -1.10 11.06 12.04
C GLU A 187 0.29 11.52 11.59
N PHE A 188 1.23 10.59 11.37
CA PHE A 188 2.57 10.89 10.90
C PHE A 188 2.63 10.97 9.37
N PHE A 189 1.71 10.30 8.67
CA PHE A 189 1.60 10.44 7.23
C PHE A 189 1.37 11.90 6.81
N ALA A 190 0.70 12.70 7.63
CA ALA A 190 0.48 14.12 7.36
C ALA A 190 1.79 14.93 7.14
N TYR A 191 2.92 14.52 7.71
CA TYR A 191 4.22 15.17 7.48
C TYR A 191 4.65 15.14 6.00
N TYR A 192 4.26 14.13 5.24
CA TYR A 192 4.63 13.98 3.83
C TYR A 192 3.92 14.98 2.90
N SER A 193 2.85 15.63 3.38
CA SER A 193 2.14 16.68 2.65
C SER A 193 2.70 18.10 2.90
N ILE A 194 3.63 18.25 3.83
CA ILE A 194 4.23 19.54 4.16
C ILE A 194 5.04 20.03 2.96
N LYS A 195 4.68 21.22 2.45
CA LYS A 195 5.30 21.81 1.26
C LYS A 195 6.62 22.52 1.55
N ASP A 196 6.68 23.17 2.71
CA ASP A 196 7.84 23.97 3.15
C ASP A 196 8.10 23.72 4.62
N TYR A 197 9.35 23.58 4.95
CA TYR A 197 9.83 23.49 6.32
C TYR A 197 10.93 24.53 6.52
N LYS A 198 10.93 25.20 7.65
CA LYS A 198 11.97 26.15 8.02
C LYS A 198 12.55 25.77 9.38
N TYR A 199 13.84 25.51 9.41
CA TYR A 199 14.56 25.24 10.65
C TYR A 199 15.78 26.18 10.74
N ASN A 200 16.03 26.74 11.91
CA ASN A 200 17.16 27.65 12.16
C ASN A 200 17.34 28.72 11.05
N ASN A 201 16.24 29.36 10.64
CA ASN A 201 16.18 30.34 9.54
C ASN A 201 16.51 29.81 8.14
N ILE A 202 16.76 28.52 7.95
CA ILE A 202 17.00 27.90 6.66
C ILE A 202 15.68 27.36 6.11
N ALA A 203 15.25 27.90 4.97
CA ALA A 203 14.06 27.40 4.27
C ALA A 203 14.38 26.10 3.50
N GLN A 204 13.54 25.11 3.68
CA GLN A 204 13.74 23.75 3.16
C GLN A 204 12.47 23.28 2.44
N PRO A 205 12.33 23.56 1.13
CA PRO A 205 11.15 23.15 0.36
C PRO A 205 11.13 21.65 0.13
N ASN A 206 9.92 21.07 0.17
CA ASN A 206 9.73 19.68 -0.21
C ASN A 206 10.06 19.49 -1.70
N ARG A 207 10.82 18.45 -2.00
CA ARG A 207 11.27 18.11 -3.37
C ARG A 207 10.23 17.36 -4.20
N ASN A 208 9.11 16.95 -3.59
CA ASN A 208 7.96 16.42 -4.32
C ASN A 208 7.20 17.56 -4.97
N LEU A 209 7.49 17.81 -6.24
CA LEU A 209 6.86 18.89 -7.02
C LEU A 209 5.35 18.73 -7.15
N LEU A 210 4.81 17.50 -7.02
CA LEU A 210 3.38 17.25 -7.16
C LEU A 210 2.56 17.89 -6.05
N LEU A 211 3.11 18.05 -4.84
CA LEU A 211 2.43 18.73 -3.74
C LEU A 211 2.00 20.17 -4.07
N ARG A 212 2.67 20.81 -5.04
CA ARG A 212 2.33 22.18 -5.49
C ARG A 212 1.50 22.21 -6.77
N ARG A 213 1.51 21.12 -7.54
CA ARG A 213 0.84 21.03 -8.85
C ARG A 213 -0.58 20.47 -8.75
N ASP A 214 -0.78 19.51 -7.86
CA ASP A 214 -2.05 18.79 -7.71
C ASP A 214 -2.45 18.81 -6.23
N PRO A 215 -3.54 19.55 -5.89
CA PRO A 215 -4.00 19.65 -4.50
C PRO A 215 -4.52 18.32 -3.93
N THR A 216 -4.73 17.31 -4.77
CA THR A 216 -5.14 15.97 -4.33
C THR A 216 -3.97 15.09 -3.93
N VAL A 217 -2.73 15.50 -4.26
CA VAL A 217 -1.49 14.81 -3.86
C VAL A 217 -1.13 15.21 -2.42
N ASP A 218 -0.96 14.22 -1.57
CA ASP A 218 -0.68 14.38 -0.13
C ASP A 218 0.58 13.64 0.34
N GLY A 219 1.41 13.17 -0.60
CA GLY A 219 2.67 12.48 -0.33
C GLY A 219 3.37 12.03 -1.61
N MET A 220 4.54 11.37 -1.60
CA MET A 220 5.13 10.93 -0.35
C MET A 220 6.64 11.30 -0.30
N LYS A 221 7.51 10.50 -0.89
CA LYS A 221 8.96 10.64 -0.73
C LYS A 221 9.70 10.63 -2.04
N THR A 222 10.71 11.47 -2.14
CA THR A 222 11.66 11.52 -3.27
C THR A 222 12.97 10.86 -2.91
N GLY A 223 13.65 10.29 -3.90
CA GLY A 223 15.00 9.75 -3.81
C GLY A 223 15.86 10.22 -4.98
N TYR A 224 17.15 10.34 -4.75
CA TYR A 224 18.16 10.53 -5.77
C TYR A 224 19.53 10.12 -5.23
N THR A 225 20.21 9.29 -5.96
CA THR A 225 21.67 9.12 -5.99
C THR A 225 22.06 8.94 -7.44
N GLU A 226 23.33 9.04 -7.77
CA GLU A 226 23.80 8.83 -9.15
C GLU A 226 23.43 7.40 -9.64
N ALA A 227 23.55 6.40 -8.78
CA ALA A 227 23.18 5.02 -9.09
C ALA A 227 21.66 4.80 -9.21
N ALA A 228 20.86 5.44 -8.35
CA ALA A 228 19.40 5.27 -8.35
C ALA A 228 18.68 6.06 -9.45
N GLY A 229 19.27 7.13 -9.97
CA GLY A 229 18.54 8.12 -10.74
C GLY A 229 17.49 8.86 -9.89
N TYR A 230 16.55 9.54 -10.51
CA TYR A 230 15.49 10.26 -9.81
C TYR A 230 14.29 9.34 -9.55
N CYS A 231 13.91 9.22 -8.29
CA CYS A 231 12.84 8.34 -7.80
C CYS A 231 11.75 9.14 -7.08
N LEU A 232 10.50 8.70 -7.17
CA LEU A 232 9.36 9.29 -6.45
C LEU A 232 8.35 8.21 -6.10
N ILE A 233 7.93 8.19 -4.84
CA ILE A 233 6.67 7.59 -4.43
C ILE A 233 5.70 8.75 -4.26
N ALA A 234 4.58 8.71 -5.00
CA ALA A 234 3.53 9.70 -4.90
C ALA A 234 2.19 9.05 -4.55
N THR A 235 1.36 9.74 -3.79
CA THR A 235 0.00 9.32 -3.49
C THR A 235 -0.95 10.50 -3.62
N ALA A 236 -2.16 10.20 -4.11
CA ALA A 236 -3.24 11.16 -4.23
C ALA A 236 -4.54 10.54 -3.73
N GLN A 237 -5.41 11.38 -3.17
CA GLN A 237 -6.75 10.99 -2.75
C GLN A 237 -7.79 11.88 -3.41
N ARG A 238 -8.76 11.27 -4.10
CA ARG A 238 -9.82 11.99 -4.83
C ARG A 238 -11.19 11.47 -4.45
N GLU A 239 -12.20 12.34 -4.52
CA GLU A 239 -13.60 11.93 -4.43
C GLU A 239 -13.94 10.99 -5.59
N PHE A 240 -14.68 9.92 -5.29
CA PHE A 240 -15.06 8.91 -6.27
C PHE A 240 -16.50 8.46 -6.01
N PRO A 241 -17.34 8.30 -7.04
CA PRO A 241 -18.69 7.79 -6.88
C PRO A 241 -18.67 6.33 -6.41
N ASN A 242 -19.77 5.86 -5.83
CA ASN A 242 -20.00 4.45 -5.46
C ASN A 242 -19.05 3.89 -4.39
N LEU A 243 -18.38 4.73 -3.59
CA LEU A 243 -17.54 4.33 -2.48
C LEU A 243 -18.17 4.53 -1.10
N GLY A 244 -19.32 5.19 -1.02
CA GLY A 244 -20.08 5.35 0.21
C GLY A 244 -20.66 4.04 0.75
N ALA A 245 -21.38 4.13 1.86
CA ALA A 245 -22.02 2.97 2.48
C ALA A 245 -22.96 2.25 1.49
N ASN A 246 -22.98 0.92 1.52
CA ASN A 246 -23.72 0.05 0.59
C ASN A 246 -23.38 0.27 -0.90
N GLY A 247 -22.17 0.79 -1.21
CA GLY A 247 -21.75 1.04 -2.59
C GLY A 247 -22.44 2.23 -3.25
N SER A 248 -23.11 3.09 -2.49
CA SER A 248 -23.80 4.28 -3.00
C SER A 248 -23.20 5.57 -2.46
N GLY A 249 -23.25 6.64 -3.26
CA GLY A 249 -22.69 7.94 -2.89
C GLY A 249 -21.18 8.05 -2.95
N PRO A 250 -20.65 9.26 -2.78
CA PRO A 250 -19.22 9.53 -2.88
C PRO A 250 -18.43 8.96 -1.71
N GLY A 251 -17.17 8.66 -1.97
CA GLY A 251 -16.17 8.31 -1.00
C GLY A 251 -14.78 8.65 -1.53
N LYS A 252 -13.76 8.43 -0.74
CA LYS A 252 -12.38 8.77 -1.11
C LYS A 252 -11.67 7.56 -1.67
N ARG A 253 -11.11 7.70 -2.88
CA ARG A 253 -10.24 6.72 -3.52
C ARG A 253 -8.80 7.20 -3.45
N ARG A 254 -7.89 6.30 -3.05
CA ARG A 254 -6.46 6.61 -2.95
C ARG A 254 -5.66 5.75 -3.93
N ILE A 255 -4.81 6.40 -4.72
CA ILE A 255 -3.84 5.75 -5.59
C ILE A 255 -2.44 6.12 -5.15
N LEU A 256 -1.55 5.14 -5.20
CA LEU A 256 -0.12 5.28 -4.95
C LEU A 256 0.64 4.88 -6.22
N THR A 257 1.67 5.66 -6.56
CA THR A 257 2.62 5.33 -7.62
C THR A 257 4.04 5.27 -7.07
N VAL A 258 4.80 4.28 -7.51
CA VAL A 258 6.25 4.21 -7.32
C VAL A 258 6.88 4.34 -8.69
N VAL A 259 7.77 5.30 -8.85
CA VAL A 259 8.50 5.58 -10.10
C VAL A 259 9.99 5.62 -9.76
N LEU A 260 10.79 4.74 -10.37
CA LEU A 260 12.21 4.59 -10.09
C LEU A 260 13.06 4.82 -11.34
N ASN A 261 14.22 5.41 -11.12
CA ASN A 261 15.26 5.61 -12.14
C ASN A 261 14.80 6.42 -13.35
N THR A 262 14.29 7.63 -13.11
CA THR A 262 14.03 8.62 -14.16
C THR A 262 15.23 9.54 -14.34
N THR A 263 15.22 10.32 -15.41
CA THR A 263 16.37 11.14 -15.83
C THR A 263 16.48 12.50 -15.11
N SER A 264 15.39 12.96 -14.47
CA SER A 264 15.39 14.28 -13.81
C SER A 264 14.32 14.41 -12.73
N MET A 265 14.46 15.44 -11.89
CA MET A 265 13.44 15.84 -10.91
C MET A 265 12.09 16.14 -11.58
N GLN A 266 12.11 16.73 -12.77
CA GLN A 266 10.94 17.05 -13.54
C GLN A 266 10.31 15.78 -14.12
N ALA A 267 11.12 14.86 -14.66
CA ALA A 267 10.66 13.60 -15.23
C ALA A 267 9.93 12.74 -14.18
N ARG A 268 10.54 12.48 -13.00
CA ARG A 268 9.87 11.70 -11.96
C ARG A 268 8.52 12.28 -11.54
N ALA A 269 8.40 13.63 -11.51
CA ALA A 269 7.13 14.28 -11.16
C ALA A 269 6.10 14.14 -12.29
N ASN A 270 6.48 14.39 -13.54
CA ASN A 270 5.58 14.27 -14.69
C ASN A 270 5.05 12.83 -14.85
N GLU A 271 5.95 11.85 -14.80
CA GLU A 271 5.60 10.44 -14.97
C GLU A 271 4.72 9.93 -13.84
N SER A 272 5.03 10.28 -12.59
CA SER A 272 4.15 9.95 -11.46
C SER A 272 2.76 10.57 -11.61
N GLN A 273 2.68 11.82 -12.08
CA GLN A 273 1.40 12.49 -12.32
C GLN A 273 0.60 11.83 -13.44
N MET A 274 1.26 11.46 -14.54
CA MET A 274 0.63 10.73 -15.65
C MET A 274 0.04 9.40 -15.16
N LEU A 275 0.80 8.63 -14.40
CA LEU A 275 0.37 7.34 -13.84
C LEU A 275 -0.77 7.50 -12.81
N LEU A 276 -0.71 8.52 -11.91
CA LEU A 276 -1.79 8.83 -10.99
C LEU A 276 -3.08 9.17 -11.74
N ASN A 277 -3.01 10.07 -12.71
CA ASN A 277 -4.17 10.50 -13.49
C ASN A 277 -4.77 9.33 -14.28
N TRP A 278 -3.94 8.52 -14.92
CA TRP A 278 -4.38 7.31 -15.61
C TRP A 278 -5.10 6.35 -14.67
N GLY A 279 -4.55 6.07 -13.49
CA GLY A 279 -5.16 5.19 -12.51
C GLY A 279 -6.55 5.67 -12.05
N PHE A 280 -6.74 6.99 -11.90
CA PHE A 280 -8.06 7.55 -11.58
C PHE A 280 -9.04 7.56 -12.75
N GLN A 281 -8.55 7.72 -13.98
CA GLN A 281 -9.40 7.90 -15.17
C GLN A 281 -9.77 6.60 -15.88
N ALA A 282 -8.85 5.62 -15.88
CA ALA A 282 -9.00 4.39 -16.64
C ALA A 282 -9.77 3.29 -15.87
N PHE A 283 -10.01 3.47 -14.58
CA PHE A 283 -10.66 2.47 -13.73
C PHE A 283 -11.77 3.06 -12.88
N ASP A 284 -12.78 2.24 -12.63
CA ASP A 284 -13.80 2.46 -11.62
C ASP A 284 -13.49 1.62 -10.38
N THR A 285 -13.64 2.23 -9.20
CA THR A 285 -13.54 1.54 -7.91
C THR A 285 -14.88 1.63 -7.21
N MET A 286 -15.34 0.51 -6.65
CA MET A 286 -16.62 0.46 -5.96
C MET A 286 -16.52 -0.35 -4.69
N ARG A 287 -17.37 -0.02 -3.72
CA ARG A 287 -17.59 -0.84 -2.53
C ARG A 287 -18.65 -1.88 -2.84
N LEU A 288 -18.28 -3.16 -2.79
CA LEU A 288 -19.22 -4.27 -2.97
C LEU A 288 -19.90 -4.66 -1.66
N PHE A 289 -19.15 -4.67 -0.56
CA PHE A 289 -19.66 -5.01 0.77
C PHE A 289 -19.10 -4.08 1.83
N ASP A 290 -19.94 -3.74 2.79
CA ASP A 290 -19.54 -2.93 3.93
C ASP A 290 -18.76 -3.76 4.95
N GLU A 291 -17.93 -3.06 5.73
CA GLU A 291 -17.23 -3.64 6.86
C GLU A 291 -18.22 -4.19 7.89
N ALA A 292 -17.88 -5.33 8.47
CA ALA A 292 -18.63 -6.01 9.51
C ALA A 292 -20.09 -6.35 9.17
N LYS A 293 -20.53 -6.15 7.92
CA LYS A 293 -21.85 -6.63 7.46
C LYS A 293 -21.78 -8.07 6.96
N PRO A 294 -22.68 -8.95 7.41
CA PRO A 294 -22.71 -10.32 6.92
C PRO A 294 -23.12 -10.36 5.45
N ILE A 295 -22.36 -11.11 4.66
CA ILE A 295 -22.66 -11.43 3.25
C ILE A 295 -23.54 -12.68 3.19
N VAL A 296 -23.25 -13.65 4.07
CA VAL A 296 -24.04 -14.89 4.21
C VAL A 296 -24.14 -15.27 5.69
N THR A 297 -25.26 -15.94 6.05
CA THR A 297 -25.53 -16.39 7.42
C THR A 297 -25.88 -17.89 7.43
N PRO A 298 -24.87 -18.77 7.19
CA PRO A 298 -25.11 -20.22 7.15
C PRO A 298 -25.34 -20.85 8.53
N GLU A 299 -25.91 -22.05 8.53
CA GLU A 299 -26.07 -22.89 9.72
C GLU A 299 -24.68 -23.28 10.30
N VAL A 300 -24.63 -23.33 11.64
CA VAL A 300 -23.46 -23.81 12.41
C VAL A 300 -23.90 -24.98 13.29
N TRP A 301 -23.14 -26.04 13.25
CA TRP A 301 -23.36 -27.25 14.05
C TRP A 301 -22.60 -27.14 15.37
N LYS A 302 -23.18 -27.71 16.44
CA LYS A 302 -22.63 -27.76 17.80
C LYS A 302 -22.35 -26.37 18.43
N GLY A 303 -22.94 -25.31 17.87
CA GLY A 303 -22.83 -23.93 18.35
C GLY A 303 -23.97 -23.53 19.29
N LYS A 304 -23.70 -22.58 20.18
CA LYS A 304 -24.74 -21.88 20.95
C LYS A 304 -25.66 -21.12 19.99
N GLU A 305 -25.07 -20.43 19.01
CA GLU A 305 -25.78 -19.79 17.92
C GLU A 305 -25.97 -20.77 16.77
N LYS A 306 -27.15 -20.77 16.16
CA LYS A 306 -27.45 -21.65 15.01
C LYS A 306 -26.92 -21.13 13.70
N LEU A 307 -26.59 -19.86 13.60
CA LEU A 307 -26.15 -19.18 12.40
C LEU A 307 -24.82 -18.46 12.66
N ALA A 308 -23.89 -18.54 11.71
CA ALA A 308 -22.68 -17.74 11.72
C ALA A 308 -22.82 -16.52 10.79
N LYS A 309 -22.38 -15.36 11.23
CA LYS A 309 -22.27 -14.17 10.37
C LYS A 309 -20.92 -14.20 9.67
N LEU A 310 -20.93 -14.36 8.36
CA LEU A 310 -19.73 -14.44 7.54
C LEU A 310 -19.65 -13.26 6.56
N GLY A 311 -18.47 -12.70 6.37
CA GLY A 311 -18.24 -11.56 5.50
C GLY A 311 -16.77 -11.28 5.22
N ALA A 312 -16.47 -10.12 4.66
CA ALA A 312 -15.11 -9.59 4.52
C ALA A 312 -14.71 -8.83 5.77
N ALA A 313 -13.47 -9.01 6.26
CA ALA A 313 -13.02 -8.44 7.53
C ALA A 313 -13.05 -6.91 7.57
N GLY A 314 -12.65 -6.25 6.46
CA GLY A 314 -12.55 -4.77 6.34
C GLY A 314 -13.49 -4.17 5.31
N GLY A 315 -14.59 -4.85 4.97
CA GLY A 315 -15.37 -4.50 3.78
C GLY A 315 -14.70 -5.00 2.50
N LEU A 316 -15.33 -4.77 1.37
CA LEU A 316 -14.78 -5.19 0.07
C LEU A 316 -14.91 -4.07 -0.95
N PHE A 317 -13.76 -3.60 -1.43
CA PHE A 317 -13.65 -2.69 -2.56
C PHE A 317 -13.04 -3.43 -3.75
N VAL A 318 -13.50 -3.08 -4.94
CA VAL A 318 -13.00 -3.68 -6.18
C VAL A 318 -12.75 -2.58 -7.20
N THR A 319 -11.61 -2.68 -7.89
CA THR A 319 -11.22 -1.80 -8.99
C THR A 319 -11.23 -2.60 -10.28
N VAL A 320 -11.92 -2.09 -11.28
CA VAL A 320 -12.07 -2.68 -12.61
C VAL A 320 -11.92 -1.62 -13.70
N PRO A 321 -11.67 -1.99 -14.96
CA PRO A 321 -11.69 -1.04 -16.07
C PRO A 321 -12.99 -0.22 -16.07
N LYS A 322 -12.87 1.05 -16.47
CA LYS A 322 -13.98 1.99 -16.47
C LYS A 322 -15.18 1.47 -17.24
N GLY A 323 -16.37 1.55 -16.62
CA GLY A 323 -17.62 1.06 -17.18
C GLY A 323 -17.90 -0.43 -16.97
N GLU A 324 -16.97 -1.19 -16.35
CA GLU A 324 -17.18 -2.63 -16.07
C GLU A 324 -17.80 -2.89 -14.69
N GLY A 325 -17.87 -1.90 -13.81
CA GLY A 325 -18.28 -2.06 -12.42
C GLY A 325 -19.70 -2.59 -12.24
N GLY A 326 -20.66 -2.15 -13.05
CA GLY A 326 -22.08 -2.62 -12.98
C GLY A 326 -22.30 -4.07 -13.45
N LYS A 327 -21.26 -4.74 -13.92
CA LYS A 327 -21.34 -6.11 -14.49
C LYS A 327 -20.65 -7.16 -13.64
N LEU A 328 -20.26 -6.84 -12.41
CA LEU A 328 -19.58 -7.78 -11.52
C LEU A 328 -20.52 -8.83 -10.94
N ARG A 329 -20.00 -10.04 -10.78
CA ARG A 329 -20.66 -11.13 -10.09
C ARG A 329 -19.84 -11.54 -8.88
N THR A 330 -20.54 -11.87 -7.79
CA THR A 330 -19.92 -12.38 -6.57
C THR A 330 -20.39 -13.79 -6.28
N LYS A 331 -19.48 -14.68 -5.89
CA LYS A 331 -19.78 -16.05 -5.47
C LYS A 331 -19.06 -16.30 -4.15
N VAL A 332 -19.79 -16.87 -3.19
CA VAL A 332 -19.20 -17.34 -1.93
C VAL A 332 -18.91 -18.82 -2.05
N GLU A 333 -17.66 -19.20 -1.84
CA GLU A 333 -17.24 -20.60 -1.71
C GLU A 333 -16.75 -20.83 -0.28
N ARG A 334 -17.28 -21.84 0.39
CA ARG A 334 -16.94 -22.15 1.78
C ARG A 334 -16.91 -23.65 2.02
N THR A 335 -16.26 -24.07 3.10
CA THR A 335 -16.25 -25.45 3.56
C THR A 335 -17.50 -25.71 4.42
N ASP A 336 -18.24 -26.75 4.10
CA ASP A 336 -19.37 -27.22 4.89
C ASP A 336 -19.09 -28.63 5.42
N PRO A 337 -19.65 -29.00 6.59
CA PRO A 337 -20.44 -28.18 7.51
C PRO A 337 -19.56 -27.27 8.37
N LEU A 338 -20.10 -26.08 8.76
CA LEU A 338 -19.47 -25.25 9.78
C LEU A 338 -19.77 -25.83 11.17
N VAL A 339 -18.72 -26.00 11.97
CA VAL A 339 -18.82 -26.58 13.32
C VAL A 339 -18.17 -25.65 14.34
N ALA A 340 -18.91 -25.33 15.40
CA ALA A 340 -18.41 -24.52 16.50
C ALA A 340 -17.34 -25.26 17.33
N PRO A 341 -16.35 -24.56 17.95
CA PRO A 341 -16.28 -23.10 18.05
C PRO A 341 -15.75 -22.45 16.77
N LEU A 342 -16.24 -21.24 16.44
CA LEU A 342 -15.73 -20.41 15.37
C LEU A 342 -15.21 -19.11 15.97
N LEU A 343 -13.96 -18.75 15.67
CA LEU A 343 -13.33 -17.54 16.19
C LEU A 343 -13.58 -16.36 15.25
N LYS A 344 -13.73 -15.17 15.80
CA LYS A 344 -13.78 -13.93 15.00
C LYS A 344 -12.50 -13.82 14.16
N GLY A 345 -12.66 -13.52 12.85
CA GLY A 345 -11.55 -13.44 11.89
C GLY A 345 -11.12 -14.80 11.33
N GLN A 346 -11.64 -15.93 11.82
CA GLN A 346 -11.33 -17.24 11.28
C GLN A 346 -11.79 -17.33 9.82
N ARG A 347 -10.86 -17.69 8.92
CA ARG A 347 -11.18 -17.95 7.52
C ARG A 347 -11.97 -19.24 7.37
N VAL A 348 -13.11 -19.17 6.69
CA VAL A 348 -14.01 -20.30 6.46
C VAL A 348 -14.35 -20.49 4.97
N GLY A 349 -13.77 -19.66 4.11
CA GLY A 349 -14.01 -19.75 2.68
C GLY A 349 -13.37 -18.62 1.89
N THR A 350 -13.92 -18.35 0.72
CA THR A 350 -13.47 -17.32 -0.20
C THR A 350 -14.67 -16.64 -0.86
N ILE A 351 -14.63 -15.32 -0.96
CA ILE A 351 -15.52 -14.51 -1.78
C ILE A 351 -14.81 -14.32 -3.12
N LYS A 352 -15.38 -14.85 -4.18
CA LYS A 352 -14.86 -14.68 -5.55
C LYS A 352 -15.63 -13.59 -6.25
N VAL A 353 -14.90 -12.63 -6.83
CA VAL A 353 -15.46 -11.58 -7.67
C VAL A 353 -15.01 -11.83 -9.10
N SER A 354 -15.96 -11.84 -10.03
CA SER A 354 -15.70 -12.05 -11.45
C SER A 354 -16.47 -11.04 -12.32
N THR A 355 -16.03 -10.86 -13.55
CA THR A 355 -16.78 -10.10 -14.57
C THR A 355 -18.02 -10.88 -15.02
N ALA A 356 -18.88 -10.24 -15.80
CA ALA A 356 -20.05 -10.93 -16.41
C ALA A 356 -19.64 -12.09 -17.33
N SER A 357 -18.45 -12.01 -17.95
CA SER A 357 -17.90 -13.09 -18.79
C SER A 357 -17.30 -14.25 -17.98
N GLY A 358 -17.21 -14.13 -16.65
CA GLY A 358 -16.63 -15.13 -15.77
C GLY A 358 -15.12 -14.98 -15.53
N ALA A 359 -14.46 -13.95 -16.08
CA ALA A 359 -13.06 -13.69 -15.78
C ALA A 359 -12.89 -13.30 -14.31
N ALA A 360 -11.92 -13.92 -13.61
CA ALA A 360 -11.63 -13.63 -12.22
C ALA A 360 -11.10 -12.19 -12.08
N VAL A 361 -11.62 -11.45 -11.10
CA VAL A 361 -11.19 -10.11 -10.75
C VAL A 361 -10.43 -10.11 -9.43
N LEU A 362 -11.01 -10.74 -8.39
CA LEU A 362 -10.47 -10.73 -7.04
C LEU A 362 -11.00 -11.92 -6.23
N ASP A 363 -10.12 -12.52 -5.44
CA ASP A 363 -10.47 -13.53 -4.44
C ASP A 363 -10.15 -12.98 -3.04
N VAL A 364 -11.15 -12.95 -2.14
CA VAL A 364 -11.03 -12.40 -0.79
C VAL A 364 -11.40 -13.46 0.25
N PRO A 365 -10.68 -13.55 1.38
CA PRO A 365 -11.06 -14.44 2.46
C PRO A 365 -12.47 -14.14 2.98
N LEU A 366 -13.32 -15.18 3.04
CA LEU A 366 -14.57 -15.15 3.80
C LEU A 366 -14.25 -15.50 5.24
N VAL A 367 -14.56 -14.58 6.17
CA VAL A 367 -14.24 -14.77 7.58
C VAL A 367 -15.46 -14.70 8.47
N VAL A 368 -15.32 -15.27 9.67
CA VAL A 368 -16.31 -15.18 10.75
C VAL A 368 -16.27 -13.76 11.33
N LEU A 369 -17.38 -13.03 11.28
CA LEU A 369 -17.49 -11.66 11.78
C LEU A 369 -17.73 -11.58 13.30
N GLU A 370 -18.48 -12.54 13.84
CA GLU A 370 -18.78 -12.67 15.28
C GLU A 370 -18.47 -14.09 15.73
N PRO A 371 -17.84 -14.31 16.89
CA PRO A 371 -17.49 -15.67 17.32
C PRO A 371 -18.77 -16.48 17.60
N VAL A 372 -18.69 -17.79 17.36
CA VAL A 372 -19.74 -18.75 17.73
C VAL A 372 -19.16 -19.73 18.74
N GLU A 373 -19.65 -19.67 19.97
CA GLU A 373 -19.21 -20.56 21.05
C GLU A 373 -19.84 -21.96 20.90
N GLN A 374 -19.20 -22.96 21.52
CA GLN A 374 -19.76 -24.30 21.57
C GLN A 374 -21.05 -24.37 22.41
N ALA A 375 -22.02 -25.13 21.94
CA ALA A 375 -23.19 -25.50 22.71
C ALA A 375 -22.85 -26.42 23.90
N GLY A 376 -23.74 -26.50 24.88
CA GLY A 376 -23.63 -27.46 25.98
C GLY A 376 -23.63 -28.91 25.47
N ILE A 377 -23.33 -29.87 26.35
CA ILE A 377 -23.14 -31.29 26.03
C ILE A 377 -24.34 -31.86 25.27
N LEU A 378 -25.57 -31.58 25.73
CA LEU A 378 -26.79 -32.07 25.12
C LEU A 378 -27.03 -31.55 23.69
N GLY A 379 -26.76 -30.25 23.47
CA GLY A 379 -26.88 -29.65 22.13
C GLY A 379 -25.87 -30.24 21.15
N ARG A 380 -24.62 -30.46 21.60
CA ARG A 380 -23.56 -31.07 20.78
C ARG A 380 -23.86 -32.51 20.42
N ALA A 381 -24.43 -33.31 21.36
CA ALA A 381 -24.84 -34.70 21.11
C ALA A 381 -25.98 -34.77 20.09
N TRP A 382 -26.96 -33.88 20.23
CA TRP A 382 -28.07 -33.78 19.27
C TRP A 382 -27.59 -33.39 17.87
N ASP A 383 -26.75 -32.42 17.74
CA ASP A 383 -26.19 -32.01 16.45
C ASP A 383 -25.26 -33.07 15.85
N ALA A 384 -24.50 -33.81 16.67
CA ALA A 384 -23.70 -34.93 16.19
C ALA A 384 -24.58 -36.04 15.56
N LEU A 385 -25.70 -36.37 16.18
CA LEU A 385 -26.65 -37.33 15.64
C LEU A 385 -27.26 -36.84 14.30
N ARG A 386 -27.67 -35.57 14.23
CA ARG A 386 -28.20 -34.95 12.99
C ARG A 386 -27.19 -34.89 11.85
N LEU A 387 -25.89 -34.61 12.15
CA LEU A 387 -24.81 -34.61 11.15
C LEU A 387 -24.53 -36.04 10.62
N TRP A 388 -24.76 -37.08 11.41
CA TRP A 388 -24.55 -38.46 10.99
C TRP A 388 -25.67 -38.97 10.06
N ILE A 389 -26.88 -38.39 10.16
CA ILE A 389 -28.03 -38.76 9.36
C ILE A 389 -28.10 -37.99 8.01
N LYS A 390 -27.39 -36.85 7.87
CA LYS A 390 -27.27 -36.07 6.65
C LYS A 390 -26.12 -36.55 5.78
#